data_71199bf31d0fe1e3295f6ae73d164e43
#
_entry.id   71199bf31d0fe1e3295f6ae73d164e43
#
_cell.length_a   1.000
_cell.length_b   1.000
_cell.length_c   1.000
_cell.angle_alpha   90.00
_cell.angle_beta   90.00
_cell.angle_gamma   90.00
#
_symmetry.space_group_name_H-M   'P 1'
#
loop_
_entity.id
_entity.type
_entity.pdbx_description
1 polymer ?
#
loop_
_entity_poly.entity_id
_entity_poly.type
_entity_poly.pdbx_seq_one_letter_code
_entity_poly.pdbx_strand_id
1 'polypeptide(L)'
;ASAAAFAPQPGSAVYGATKAYVLSFSRALGQELADRRIFVTAVCPGPVETDFFRTAGEPAGKTRQKLMAQPGKVVRKALSDVRRRRSVSVYGAAMKGARTAAKIAPDRLTDWFMNKMNTRSLT
;
A
#
# COMPACT_ATOMS: atom_id res chain seq x y z
N ALA A 1 4.24 -4.70 -3.27
CA ALA A 1 4.12 -3.24 -3.13
C ALA A 1 3.73 -2.83 -1.69
N SER A 2 3.02 -1.74 -1.52
CA SER A 2 2.55 -1.23 -0.22
C SER A 2 1.37 -0.29 -0.46
N ALA A 3 0.55 -0.03 0.56
CA ALA A 3 -0.42 1.07 0.54
C ALA A 3 0.24 2.44 0.33
N ALA A 4 1.51 2.60 0.71
CA ALA A 4 2.33 3.78 0.40
C ALA A 4 2.47 4.08 -1.11
N ALA A 5 2.15 3.12 -1.98
CA ALA A 5 2.13 3.31 -3.43
C ALA A 5 0.95 4.16 -3.93
N PHE A 6 -0.04 4.43 -3.10
CA PHE A 6 -1.28 5.08 -3.54
C PHE A 6 -1.24 6.61 -3.44
N ALA A 7 -0.31 7.18 -2.66
CA ALA A 7 -0.20 8.61 -2.44
C ALA A 7 1.25 9.01 -2.10
N PRO A 8 1.64 10.27 -2.32
CA PRO A 8 2.95 10.77 -1.90
C PRO A 8 3.23 10.51 -0.41
N GLN A 9 4.49 10.24 -0.08
CA GLN A 9 4.92 9.91 1.29
C GLN A 9 5.95 10.95 1.78
N PRO A 10 5.53 12.13 2.28
CA PRO A 10 6.46 13.09 2.90
C PRO A 10 7.24 12.44 4.04
N GLY A 11 8.54 12.69 4.12
CA GLY A 11 9.44 12.01 5.09
C GLY A 11 9.91 10.62 4.66
N SER A 12 9.25 9.98 3.68
CA SER A 12 9.62 8.65 3.15
C SER A 12 9.47 8.62 1.62
N ALA A 13 9.89 9.70 0.95
CA ALA A 13 9.65 9.90 -0.48
C ALA A 13 10.21 8.77 -1.35
N VAL A 14 11.45 8.34 -1.12
CA VAL A 14 12.08 7.25 -1.86
C VAL A 14 11.32 5.94 -1.67
N TYR A 15 10.92 5.63 -0.44
CA TYR A 15 10.12 4.44 -0.16
C TYR A 15 8.78 4.48 -0.93
N GLY A 16 8.03 5.58 -0.82
CA GLY A 16 6.77 5.76 -1.55
C GLY A 16 6.94 5.60 -3.05
N ALA A 17 7.94 6.25 -3.62
CA ALA A 17 8.26 6.17 -5.05
C ALA A 17 8.60 4.75 -5.50
N THR A 18 9.42 4.01 -4.73
CA THR A 18 9.75 2.62 -5.06
C THR A 18 8.53 1.70 -5.02
N LYS A 19 7.60 1.93 -4.07
CA LYS A 19 6.37 1.14 -3.99
C LYS A 19 5.36 1.49 -5.09
N ALA A 20 5.31 2.75 -5.51
CA ALA A 20 4.54 3.20 -6.67
C ALA A 20 5.08 2.59 -7.97
N TYR A 21 6.40 2.56 -8.13
CA TYR A 21 7.06 1.86 -9.24
C TYR A 21 6.62 0.39 -9.31
N VAL A 22 6.77 -0.37 -8.21
CA VAL A 22 6.38 -1.79 -8.16
C VAL A 22 4.90 -1.98 -8.50
N LEU A 23 4.02 -1.11 -8.00
CA LEU A 23 2.58 -1.17 -8.29
C LEU A 23 2.30 -0.95 -9.78
N SER A 24 2.87 0.10 -10.37
CA SER A 24 2.70 0.45 -11.78
C SER A 24 3.26 -0.65 -12.69
N PHE A 25 4.49 -1.09 -12.42
CA PHE A 25 5.15 -2.19 -13.15
C PHE A 25 4.31 -3.49 -13.12
N SER A 26 3.86 -3.92 -11.94
CA SER A 26 3.07 -5.15 -11.81
C SER A 26 1.76 -5.08 -12.60
N ARG A 27 1.13 -3.90 -12.63
CA ARG A 27 -0.11 -3.72 -13.40
C ARG A 27 0.12 -3.73 -14.90
N ALA A 28 1.18 -3.09 -15.37
CA ALA A 28 1.57 -3.10 -16.78
C ALA A 28 1.93 -4.53 -17.22
N LEU A 29 2.80 -5.19 -16.48
CA LEU A 29 3.19 -6.57 -16.74
C LEU A 29 1.99 -7.53 -16.79
N GLY A 30 1.00 -7.35 -15.92
CA GLY A 30 -0.22 -8.14 -15.95
C GLY A 30 -1.04 -7.95 -17.22
N GLN A 31 -1.03 -6.76 -17.83
CA GLN A 31 -1.66 -6.52 -19.13
C GLN A 31 -0.86 -7.15 -20.28
N GLU A 32 0.46 -6.99 -20.28
CA GLU A 32 1.35 -7.55 -21.31
C GLU A 32 1.29 -9.09 -21.37
N LEU A 33 1.06 -9.74 -20.23
CA LEU A 33 1.03 -11.20 -20.12
C LEU A 33 -0.39 -11.80 -20.20
N ALA A 34 -1.42 -10.98 -20.33
CA ALA A 34 -2.81 -11.44 -20.31
C ALA A 34 -3.12 -12.47 -21.42
N ASP A 35 -2.61 -12.26 -22.60
CA ASP A 35 -2.79 -13.19 -23.74
C ASP A 35 -2.12 -14.55 -23.51
N ARG A 36 -1.09 -14.59 -22.65
CA ARG A 36 -0.42 -15.82 -22.22
C ARG A 36 -1.11 -16.50 -21.04
N ARG A 37 -2.26 -15.98 -20.58
CA ARG A 37 -3.02 -16.44 -19.41
C ARG A 37 -2.20 -16.37 -18.10
N ILE A 38 -1.23 -15.47 -18.03
CA ILE A 38 -0.46 -15.18 -16.81
C ILE A 38 -1.08 -13.98 -16.13
N PHE A 39 -1.44 -14.14 -14.85
CA PHE A 39 -2.08 -13.11 -14.05
C PHE A 39 -1.13 -12.60 -12.98
N VAL A 40 -0.94 -11.28 -12.92
CA VAL A 40 -0.08 -10.62 -11.95
C VAL A 40 -0.96 -9.88 -10.94
N THR A 41 -0.72 -10.10 -9.67
CA THR A 41 -1.41 -9.42 -8.58
C THR A 41 -0.41 -8.67 -7.71
N ALA A 42 -0.50 -7.35 -7.68
CA ALA A 42 0.28 -6.52 -6.75
C ALA A 42 -0.38 -6.52 -5.37
N VAL A 43 0.30 -7.07 -4.37
CA VAL A 43 -0.16 -7.03 -2.98
C VAL A 43 0.28 -5.72 -2.35
N CYS A 44 -0.68 -4.93 -1.88
CA CYS A 44 -0.47 -3.60 -1.30
C CYS A 44 -1.01 -3.56 0.14
N PRO A 45 -0.30 -4.15 1.12
CA PRO A 45 -0.72 -4.10 2.51
C PRO A 45 -0.54 -2.69 3.07
N GLY A 46 -1.38 -2.33 4.05
CA GLY A 46 -1.11 -1.27 5.00
C GLY A 46 -0.06 -1.72 6.02
N PRO A 47 0.00 -1.09 7.20
CA PRO A 47 0.87 -1.53 8.28
C PRO A 47 0.54 -2.99 8.66
N VAL A 48 1.57 -3.84 8.72
CA VAL A 48 1.45 -5.25 9.11
C VAL A 48 2.33 -5.48 10.34
N GLU A 49 1.85 -6.27 11.28
CA GLU A 49 2.58 -6.66 12.47
C GLU A 49 3.73 -7.60 12.07
N THR A 50 4.89 -7.00 11.81
CA THR A 50 6.13 -7.68 11.41
C THR A 50 7.31 -6.94 12.00
N ASP A 51 8.48 -7.57 11.99
CA ASP A 51 9.75 -6.96 12.39
C ASP A 51 10.23 -5.81 11.49
N PHE A 52 9.50 -5.52 10.42
CA PHE A 52 9.86 -4.49 9.46
C PHE A 52 10.10 -3.11 10.11
N PHE A 53 9.20 -2.67 10.99
CA PHE A 53 9.34 -1.37 11.66
C PHE A 53 10.50 -1.35 12.66
N ARG A 54 10.76 -2.47 13.33
CA ARG A 54 11.91 -2.63 14.21
C ARG A 54 13.22 -2.55 13.43
N THR A 55 13.30 -3.21 12.29
CA THR A 55 14.48 -3.22 11.42
C THR A 55 14.68 -1.86 10.74
N ALA A 56 13.60 -1.15 10.39
CA ALA A 56 13.66 0.18 9.79
C ALA A 56 14.01 1.29 10.80
N GLY A 57 14.12 0.98 12.10
CA GLY A 57 14.41 1.97 13.14
C GLY A 57 13.27 2.95 13.43
N GLU A 58 12.08 2.70 12.90
CA GLU A 58 10.91 3.55 13.12
C GLU A 58 9.96 2.89 14.13
N PRO A 59 9.78 3.46 15.34
CA PRO A 59 8.75 2.98 16.25
C PRO A 59 7.37 3.20 15.63
N ALA A 60 6.54 2.16 15.67
CA ALA A 60 5.16 2.26 15.20
C ALA A 60 4.39 3.21 16.13
N GLY A 61 4.05 4.40 15.65
CA GLY A 61 3.20 5.34 16.39
C GLY A 61 1.84 4.70 16.76
N LYS A 62 1.21 5.17 17.85
CA LYS A 62 -0.04 4.60 18.39
C LYS A 62 -1.14 4.39 17.33
N THR A 63 -1.27 5.31 16.39
CA THR A 63 -2.27 5.22 15.30
C THR A 63 -1.92 4.12 14.32
N ARG A 64 -0.64 3.96 13.96
CA ARG A 64 -0.15 2.91 13.06
C ARG A 64 -0.33 1.54 13.70
N GLN A 65 -0.04 1.42 15.00
CA GLN A 65 -0.21 0.19 15.78
C GLN A 65 -1.67 -0.30 15.81
N LYS A 66 -2.64 0.62 15.93
CA LYS A 66 -4.08 0.28 15.85
C LYS A 66 -4.53 -0.21 14.47
N LEU A 67 -3.82 0.19 13.41
CA LEU A 67 -4.11 -0.20 12.02
C LEU A 67 -3.32 -1.42 11.56
N MET A 68 -2.45 -1.97 12.40
CA MET A 68 -1.65 -3.15 12.05
C MET A 68 -2.53 -4.36 11.80
N ALA A 69 -2.29 -4.98 10.67
CA ALA A 69 -2.96 -6.23 10.29
C ALA A 69 -2.09 -7.44 10.64
N GLN A 70 -2.73 -8.53 10.99
CA GLN A 70 -2.02 -9.80 11.19
C GLN A 70 -1.54 -10.34 9.82
N PRO A 71 -0.29 -10.79 9.71
CA PRO A 71 0.29 -11.28 8.44
C PRO A 71 -0.56 -12.36 7.78
N GLY A 72 -1.04 -13.34 8.54
CA GLY A 72 -1.86 -14.42 8.01
C GLY A 72 -3.19 -13.98 7.37
N LYS A 73 -3.80 -12.89 7.88
CA LYS A 73 -5.02 -12.32 7.28
C LYS A 73 -4.73 -11.63 5.96
N VAL A 74 -3.58 -10.93 5.87
CA VAL A 74 -3.12 -10.27 4.65
C VAL A 74 -2.83 -11.31 3.57
N VAL A 75 -2.12 -12.38 3.91
CA VAL A 75 -1.80 -13.48 2.98
C VAL A 75 -3.05 -14.18 2.47
N ARG A 76 -3.98 -14.55 3.35
CA ARG A 76 -5.26 -15.17 2.93
C ARG A 76 -6.04 -14.29 1.98
N LYS A 77 -6.08 -12.98 2.24
CA LYS A 77 -6.73 -12.01 1.34
C LYS A 77 -6.03 -11.95 -0.01
N ALA A 78 -4.71 -11.89 -0.02
CA ALA A 78 -3.91 -11.85 -1.25
C ALA A 78 -4.17 -13.10 -2.11
N LEU A 79 -4.12 -14.29 -1.55
CA LEU A 79 -4.40 -15.54 -2.25
C LEU A 79 -5.83 -15.60 -2.80
N SER A 80 -6.82 -15.10 -2.05
CA SER A 80 -8.20 -14.98 -2.53
C SER A 80 -8.31 -14.04 -3.73
N ASP A 81 -7.58 -12.91 -3.71
CA ASP A 81 -7.58 -11.95 -4.81
C ASP A 81 -6.85 -12.49 -6.06
N VAL A 82 -5.76 -13.23 -5.88
CA VAL A 82 -5.07 -13.97 -6.96
C VAL A 82 -6.03 -14.93 -7.66
N ARG A 83 -6.76 -15.75 -6.89
CA ARG A 83 -7.77 -16.68 -7.46
C ARG A 83 -8.86 -15.96 -8.25
N ARG A 84 -9.20 -14.73 -7.85
CA ARG A 84 -10.18 -13.86 -8.53
C ARG A 84 -9.57 -13.01 -9.63
N ARG A 85 -8.31 -13.23 -9.97
CA ARG A 85 -7.55 -12.51 -11.02
C ARG A 85 -7.56 -10.99 -10.84
N ARG A 86 -7.52 -10.50 -9.59
CA ARG A 86 -7.45 -9.07 -9.29
C ARG A 86 -6.03 -8.57 -9.50
N SER A 87 -5.87 -7.47 -10.22
CA SER A 87 -4.55 -6.85 -10.46
C SER A 87 -3.95 -6.24 -9.19
N VAL A 88 -4.78 -5.89 -8.20
CA VAL A 88 -4.32 -5.28 -6.94
C VAL A 88 -5.08 -5.88 -5.77
N SER A 89 -4.35 -6.36 -4.78
CA SER A 89 -4.88 -6.86 -3.51
C SER A 89 -4.62 -5.85 -2.39
N VAL A 90 -5.67 -5.43 -1.69
CA VAL A 90 -5.61 -4.51 -0.53
C VAL A 90 -6.38 -5.11 0.63
N TYR A 91 -5.72 -5.23 1.79
CA TYR A 91 -6.34 -5.72 3.00
C TYR A 91 -6.89 -4.56 3.85
N GLY A 92 -8.10 -4.76 4.39
CA GLY A 92 -8.75 -3.85 5.31
C GLY A 92 -9.57 -2.75 4.63
N ALA A 93 -10.71 -2.38 5.27
CA ALA A 93 -11.63 -1.37 4.73
C ALA A 93 -10.97 0.02 4.68
N ALA A 94 -10.21 0.38 5.71
CA ALA A 94 -9.49 1.66 5.77
C ALA A 94 -8.51 1.83 4.60
N MET A 95 -7.73 0.80 4.28
CA MET A 95 -6.76 0.84 3.18
C MET A 95 -7.44 0.85 1.80
N LYS A 96 -8.58 0.18 1.65
CA LYS A 96 -9.40 0.26 0.44
C LYS A 96 -9.98 1.67 0.25
N GLY A 97 -10.49 2.26 1.32
CA GLY A 97 -10.97 3.64 1.32
C GLY A 97 -9.87 4.64 0.96
N ALA A 98 -8.68 4.52 1.57
CA ALA A 98 -7.52 5.35 1.26
C ALA A 98 -7.10 5.24 -0.22
N ARG A 99 -7.08 4.03 -0.77
CA ARG A 99 -6.80 3.82 -2.21
C ARG A 99 -7.82 4.50 -3.10
N THR A 100 -9.11 4.41 -2.77
CA THR A 100 -10.17 5.03 -3.56
C THR A 100 -10.09 6.55 -3.46
N ALA A 101 -9.91 7.09 -2.26
CA ALA A 101 -9.73 8.51 -2.03
C ALA A 101 -8.54 9.08 -2.81
N ALA A 102 -7.38 8.40 -2.76
CA ALA A 102 -6.18 8.81 -3.50
C ALA A 102 -6.35 8.83 -5.03
N LYS A 103 -7.33 8.09 -5.57
CA LYS A 103 -7.62 8.09 -7.01
C LYS A 103 -8.49 9.26 -7.47
N ILE A 104 -9.32 9.79 -6.59
CA ILE A 104 -10.34 10.80 -6.94
C ILE A 104 -10.06 12.17 -6.29
N ALA A 105 -9.23 12.22 -5.26
CA ALA A 105 -8.88 13.46 -4.59
C ALA A 105 -7.92 14.30 -5.47
N PRO A 106 -8.07 15.62 -5.51
CA PRO A 106 -7.09 16.50 -6.14
C PRO A 106 -5.71 16.39 -5.48
N ASP A 107 -4.63 16.50 -6.26
CA ASP A 107 -3.26 16.34 -5.77
C ASP A 107 -2.95 17.24 -4.57
N ARG A 108 -3.35 18.52 -4.62
CA ARG A 108 -3.16 19.48 -3.51
C ARG A 108 -3.78 18.99 -2.19
N LEU A 109 -4.94 18.36 -2.24
CA LEU A 109 -5.63 17.85 -1.06
C LEU A 109 -4.93 16.60 -0.54
N THR A 110 -4.51 15.72 -1.43
CA THR A 110 -3.76 14.51 -1.11
C THR A 110 -2.42 14.86 -0.45
N ASP A 111 -1.67 15.79 -1.04
CA ASP A 111 -0.37 16.26 -0.54
C ASP A 111 -0.50 16.90 0.84
N TRP A 112 -1.48 17.78 1.02
CA TRP A 112 -1.74 18.42 2.31
C TRP A 112 -2.09 17.40 3.40
N PHE A 113 -2.97 16.44 3.09
CA PHE A 113 -3.40 15.42 4.04
C PHE A 113 -2.23 14.50 4.43
N MET A 114 -1.46 14.05 3.46
CA MET A 114 -0.30 13.17 3.66
C MET A 114 0.80 13.88 4.45
N ASN A 115 1.06 15.17 4.17
CA ASN A 115 2.00 15.97 4.93
C ASN A 115 1.57 16.10 6.40
N LYS A 116 0.29 16.40 6.65
CA LYS A 116 -0.26 16.50 8.01
C LYS A 116 -0.21 15.18 8.79
N MET A 117 -0.41 14.05 8.10
CA MET A 117 -0.29 12.73 8.74
C MET A 117 1.15 12.37 9.08
N ASN A 118 2.09 12.62 8.17
CA ASN A 118 3.49 12.24 8.36
C ASN A 118 4.25 13.18 9.29
N THR A 119 3.98 14.48 9.30
CA THR A 119 4.59 15.43 10.27
C THR A 119 4.21 15.12 11.71
N ARG A 120 3.06 14.53 11.98
CA ARG A 120 2.65 14.08 13.32
C ARG A 120 3.38 12.82 13.80
N SER A 121 4.04 12.10 12.91
CA SER A 121 4.84 10.91 13.26
C SER A 121 6.31 11.23 13.53
N LEU A 122 6.74 12.47 13.27
CA LEU A 122 8.11 12.94 13.48
C LEU A 122 8.28 13.78 14.78
N THR A 123 7.20 14.07 15.47
CA THR A 123 7.16 14.70 16.80
C THR A 123 6.59 13.73 17.83
#